data_8c825815a75d5da2d5fbf340e3b8c6f8
#
_entry.id   8c825815a75d5da2d5fbf340e3b8c6f8
#
_cell.length_a   1.000
_cell.length_b   1.000
_cell.length_c   1.000
_cell.angle_alpha   90.00
_cell.angle_beta   90.00
_cell.angle_gamma   90.00
#
_symmetry.space_group_name_H-M   'P 1'
#
loop_
_entity.id
_entity.type
_entity.pdbx_description
1 polymer ?
#
loop_
_entity_poly.entity_id
_entity_poly.type
_entity_poly.pdbx_seq_one_letter_code
_entity_poly.pdbx_strand_id
1 'polypeptide(L)'
;MKKISIRLLICGLMIVCIFCAYQIFMTLYEYYTADRMYGDLEETYVEASKPDAVEQKPEFPEFKIDMKAMESINEDFTGWLYYKDAKISLPLVQESKDNVGAYEEYDFEGKKSTSGCPFIAFDADPDMQMTNTYIYGHNMKNGSMFGTLKLLYRDKENITDPYFYIFTATGEKIKYRVLAMYVIPMDGEMYRVPKNEEEQTSYFAAMLRKGSITKWFPLEEREQAAVEENNPIVTLYTCYGAAGTTNRLLVQGVEVLREYINEMDLRESISARKEGRCEG
;
A
#
# COMPACT_ATOMS: atom_id res chain seq x y z
N MET A 1 39.01 -20.80 -43.08
CA MET A 1 37.58 -20.56 -42.88
C MET A 1 37.10 -20.84 -41.43
N LYS A 2 37.35 -22.01 -40.82
CA LYS A 2 36.87 -22.34 -39.45
C LYS A 2 37.28 -21.33 -38.32
N LYS A 3 38.51 -20.79 -38.38
CA LYS A 3 39.01 -19.83 -37.35
C LYS A 3 38.31 -18.46 -37.40
N ILE A 4 37.90 -17.98 -38.54
CA ILE A 4 37.17 -16.72 -38.73
C ILE A 4 35.72 -16.88 -38.20
N SER A 5 35.10 -18.03 -38.49
CA SER A 5 33.76 -18.35 -38.01
C SER A 5 33.69 -18.41 -36.47
N ILE A 6 34.69 -18.99 -35.79
CA ILE A 6 34.78 -19.03 -34.33
C ILE A 6 34.97 -17.62 -33.73
N ARG A 7 35.81 -16.78 -34.32
CA ARG A 7 36.00 -15.38 -33.87
C ARG A 7 34.71 -14.57 -33.95
N LEU A 8 33.98 -14.70 -35.06
CA LEU A 8 32.67 -14.04 -35.23
C LEU A 8 31.64 -14.52 -34.19
N LEU A 9 31.64 -15.83 -33.90
CA LEU A 9 30.78 -16.39 -32.87
C LEU A 9 31.10 -15.82 -31.47
N ILE A 10 32.40 -15.73 -31.12
CA ILE A 10 32.85 -15.16 -29.85
C ILE A 10 32.48 -13.67 -29.75
N CYS A 11 32.70 -12.89 -30.85
CA CYS A 11 32.29 -11.49 -30.88
C CYS A 11 30.77 -11.34 -30.67
N GLY A 12 29.96 -12.16 -31.34
CA GLY A 12 28.52 -12.17 -31.16
C GLY A 12 28.09 -12.48 -29.71
N LEU A 13 28.73 -13.50 -29.09
CA LEU A 13 28.46 -13.85 -27.70
C LEU A 13 28.85 -12.73 -26.73
N MET A 14 30.00 -12.07 -26.96
CA MET A 14 30.41 -10.90 -26.14
C MET A 14 29.40 -9.75 -26.25
N ILE A 15 28.89 -9.44 -27.43
CA ILE A 15 27.87 -8.40 -27.62
C ILE A 15 26.59 -8.76 -26.79
N VAL A 16 26.15 -10.01 -26.88
CA VAL A 16 24.99 -10.47 -26.09
C VAL A 16 25.26 -10.35 -24.58
N CYS A 17 26.45 -10.76 -24.11
CA CYS A 17 26.81 -10.63 -22.69
C CYS A 17 26.83 -9.17 -22.24
N ILE A 18 27.41 -8.26 -23.05
CA ILE A 18 27.42 -6.82 -22.72
C ILE A 18 26.02 -6.27 -22.70
N PHE A 19 25.15 -6.64 -23.63
CA PHE A 19 23.75 -6.23 -23.64
C PHE A 19 23.00 -6.72 -22.42
N CYS A 20 23.15 -8.01 -22.06
CA CYS A 20 22.54 -8.56 -20.83
C CYS A 20 23.05 -7.85 -19.56
N ALA A 21 24.34 -7.60 -19.46
CA ALA A 21 24.93 -6.86 -18.33
C ALA A 21 24.38 -5.44 -18.23
N TYR A 22 24.23 -4.75 -19.37
CA TYR A 22 23.61 -3.43 -19.44
C TYR A 22 22.15 -3.46 -18.95
N GLN A 23 21.34 -4.42 -19.40
CA GLN A 23 19.95 -4.55 -18.95
C GLN A 23 19.83 -4.83 -17.44
N ILE A 24 20.70 -5.70 -16.91
CA ILE A 24 20.77 -5.96 -15.48
C ILE A 24 21.15 -4.69 -14.71
N PHE A 25 22.17 -3.97 -15.17
CA PHE A 25 22.60 -2.72 -14.57
C PHE A 25 21.47 -1.68 -14.55
N MET A 26 20.78 -1.47 -15.66
CA MET A 26 19.67 -0.52 -15.75
C MET A 26 18.53 -0.89 -14.79
N THR A 27 18.16 -2.17 -14.72
CA THR A 27 17.12 -2.63 -13.78
C THR A 27 17.52 -2.40 -12.32
N LEU A 28 18.79 -2.69 -11.95
CA LEU A 28 19.28 -2.45 -10.61
C LEU A 28 19.37 -0.96 -10.27
N TYR A 29 19.75 -0.14 -11.27
CA TYR A 29 19.79 1.32 -11.12
C TYR A 29 18.40 1.91 -10.90
N GLU A 30 17.38 1.46 -11.66
CA GLU A 30 15.99 1.88 -11.43
C GLU A 30 15.50 1.51 -10.02
N TYR A 31 15.77 0.29 -9.55
CA TYR A 31 15.42 -0.11 -8.18
C TYR A 31 16.10 0.76 -7.13
N TYR A 32 17.41 1.01 -7.31
CA TYR A 32 18.17 1.85 -6.37
C TYR A 32 17.65 3.30 -6.34
N THR A 33 17.34 3.88 -7.49
CA THR A 33 16.84 5.26 -7.55
C THR A 33 15.45 5.40 -6.95
N ALA A 34 14.56 4.42 -7.19
CA ALA A 34 13.24 4.40 -6.58
C ALA A 34 13.31 4.23 -5.05
N ASP A 35 14.05 3.22 -4.56
CA ASP A 35 14.22 2.99 -3.12
C ASP A 35 14.81 4.21 -2.41
N ARG A 36 15.78 4.88 -3.06
CA ARG A 36 16.36 6.10 -2.53
C ARG A 36 15.35 7.25 -2.47
N MET A 37 14.58 7.48 -3.52
CA MET A 37 13.57 8.53 -3.56
C MET A 37 12.53 8.34 -2.43
N TYR A 38 11.98 7.14 -2.28
CA TYR A 38 11.03 6.86 -1.20
C TYR A 38 11.67 6.95 0.19
N GLY A 39 12.93 6.53 0.34
CA GLY A 39 13.69 6.71 1.59
C GLY A 39 13.95 8.19 1.92
N ASP A 40 14.32 9.00 0.93
CA ASP A 40 14.53 10.44 1.08
C ASP A 40 13.21 11.15 1.46
N LEU A 41 12.06 10.72 0.91
CA LEU A 41 10.73 11.24 1.31
C LEU A 41 10.42 10.89 2.76
N GLU A 42 10.60 9.64 3.18
CA GLU A 42 10.38 9.22 4.56
C GLU A 42 11.30 10.00 5.53
N GLU A 43 12.61 10.07 5.25
CA GLU A 43 13.58 10.76 6.10
C GLU A 43 13.29 12.28 6.21
N THR A 44 12.81 12.89 5.12
CA THR A 44 12.61 14.34 5.07
C THR A 44 11.27 14.78 5.68
N TYR A 45 10.20 14.02 5.45
CA TYR A 45 8.84 14.45 5.75
C TYR A 45 8.15 13.63 6.85
N VAL A 46 8.79 12.57 7.36
CA VAL A 46 8.27 11.74 8.45
C VAL A 46 9.24 11.79 9.64
N GLU A 47 8.95 12.65 10.60
CA GLU A 47 9.75 12.78 11.82
C GLU A 47 9.27 11.78 12.87
N ALA A 48 10.18 10.93 13.37
CA ALA A 48 9.90 10.10 14.54
C ALA A 48 9.71 11.00 15.77
N SER A 49 8.53 10.97 16.38
CA SER A 49 8.30 11.63 17.66
C SER A 49 9.08 10.89 18.75
N LYS A 50 9.70 11.64 19.67
CA LYS A 50 10.31 11.01 20.85
C LYS A 50 9.19 10.49 21.74
N PRO A 51 9.24 9.23 22.16
CA PRO A 51 8.22 8.70 23.06
C PRO A 51 8.25 9.52 24.36
N ASP A 52 7.14 10.17 24.67
CA ASP A 52 6.91 10.65 26.03
C ASP A 52 6.90 9.43 26.95
N ALA A 53 7.51 9.56 28.14
CA ALA A 53 7.68 8.48 29.10
C ALA A 53 6.32 8.02 29.68
N VAL A 54 5.48 7.41 28.86
CA VAL A 54 4.18 6.85 29.22
C VAL A 54 4.27 5.33 29.23
N GLU A 55 3.85 4.70 30.31
CA GLU A 55 3.90 3.25 30.56
C GLU A 55 2.99 2.41 29.62
N GLN A 56 2.21 3.01 28.72
CA GLN A 56 1.33 2.30 27.79
C GLN A 56 1.86 2.39 26.36
N LYS A 57 1.88 1.26 25.66
CA LYS A 57 2.19 1.21 24.22
C LYS A 57 1.21 2.12 23.46
N PRO A 58 1.70 3.11 22.68
CA PRO A 58 0.82 4.02 21.96
C PRO A 58 -0.04 3.26 20.94
N GLU A 59 -1.28 3.69 20.77
CA GLU A 59 -2.23 3.08 19.83
C GLU A 59 -1.79 3.28 18.36
N PHE A 60 -1.07 4.38 18.08
CA PHE A 60 -0.53 4.71 16.77
C PHE A 60 1.00 4.83 16.81
N PRO A 61 1.68 4.57 15.68
CA PRO A 61 3.10 4.91 15.54
C PRO A 61 3.32 6.40 15.82
N GLU A 62 4.36 6.69 16.60
CA GLU A 62 4.71 8.05 16.99
C GLU A 62 5.61 8.69 15.93
N PHE A 63 5.01 9.17 14.86
CA PHE A 63 5.69 10.02 13.89
C PHE A 63 4.76 11.13 13.37
N LYS A 64 5.35 12.21 12.94
CA LYS A 64 4.67 13.36 12.37
C LYS A 64 5.00 13.44 10.89
N ILE A 65 3.97 13.54 10.06
CA ILE A 65 4.10 13.68 8.60
C ILE A 65 3.79 15.11 8.22
N ASP A 66 4.66 15.74 7.42
CA ASP A 66 4.38 17.05 6.83
C ASP A 66 3.45 16.90 5.61
N MET A 67 2.14 16.76 5.89
CA MET A 67 1.11 16.57 4.87
C MET A 67 1.12 17.69 3.81
N LYS A 68 1.32 18.96 4.24
CA LYS A 68 1.31 20.11 3.33
C LYS A 68 2.50 20.10 2.38
N ALA A 69 3.68 19.71 2.86
CA ALA A 69 4.84 19.55 2.01
C ALA A 69 4.64 18.43 1.00
N MET A 70 4.02 17.30 1.40
CA MET A 70 3.70 16.18 0.52
C MET A 70 2.69 16.57 -0.57
N GLU A 71 1.62 17.28 -0.22
CA GLU A 71 0.64 17.85 -1.18
C GLU A 71 1.29 18.82 -2.17
N SER A 72 2.32 19.57 -1.73
CA SER A 72 3.05 20.51 -2.60
C SER A 72 3.93 19.79 -3.63
N ILE A 73 4.34 18.52 -3.36
CA ILE A 73 5.12 17.68 -4.29
C ILE A 73 4.18 17.00 -5.29
N ASN A 74 3.05 16.50 -4.80
CA ASN A 74 2.07 15.79 -5.61
C ASN A 74 0.66 16.15 -5.13
N GLU A 75 -0.13 16.79 -6.00
CA GLU A 75 -1.51 17.22 -5.72
C GLU A 75 -2.49 16.05 -5.53
N ASP A 76 -2.15 14.86 -6.05
CA ASP A 76 -2.91 13.62 -5.88
C ASP A 76 -2.64 12.92 -4.55
N PHE A 77 -1.80 13.50 -3.67
CA PHE A 77 -1.47 12.93 -2.37
C PHE A 77 -2.70 12.83 -1.47
N THR A 78 -3.00 11.62 -0.97
CA THR A 78 -4.14 11.35 -0.09
C THR A 78 -3.76 10.90 1.30
N GLY A 79 -2.48 10.54 1.53
CA GLY A 79 -2.05 10.10 2.84
C GLY A 79 -0.76 9.28 2.84
N TRP A 80 -0.51 8.63 3.97
CA TRP A 80 0.67 7.81 4.19
C TRP A 80 0.28 6.43 4.73
N LEU A 81 0.77 5.37 4.10
CA LEU A 81 0.59 3.99 4.53
C LEU A 81 1.81 3.52 5.33
N TYR A 82 1.58 3.01 6.53
CA TYR A 82 2.60 2.39 7.37
C TYR A 82 2.22 0.99 7.81
N TYR A 83 3.07 0.01 7.51
CA TYR A 83 2.93 -1.38 7.98
C TYR A 83 4.29 -1.92 8.41
N LYS A 84 4.54 -1.95 9.73
CA LYS A 84 5.83 -2.29 10.32
C LYS A 84 6.37 -3.65 9.86
N ASP A 85 5.58 -4.72 10.01
CA ASP A 85 6.02 -6.08 9.69
C ASP A 85 6.25 -6.30 8.18
N ALA A 86 5.55 -5.53 7.35
CA ALA A 86 5.79 -5.49 5.92
C ALA A 86 6.92 -4.54 5.51
N LYS A 87 7.48 -3.76 6.44
CA LYS A 87 8.45 -2.68 6.13
C LYS A 87 7.94 -1.74 5.06
N ILE A 88 6.65 -1.42 5.12
CA ILE A 88 6.00 -0.46 4.23
C ILE A 88 5.87 0.86 5.00
N SER A 89 6.40 1.93 4.42
CA SER A 89 6.26 3.31 4.85
C SER A 89 6.28 4.16 3.59
N LEU A 90 5.11 4.44 3.02
CA LEU A 90 4.97 4.95 1.66
C LEU A 90 3.83 5.98 1.56
N PRO A 91 4.00 7.02 0.73
CA PRO A 91 2.90 7.92 0.38
C PRO A 91 1.81 7.17 -0.39
N LEU A 92 0.57 7.61 -0.20
CA LEU A 92 -0.59 7.19 -0.98
C LEU A 92 -1.06 8.33 -1.87
N VAL A 93 -1.45 7.99 -3.08
CA VAL A 93 -2.02 8.93 -4.04
C VAL A 93 -3.39 8.42 -4.52
N GLN A 94 -4.22 9.31 -5.04
CA GLN A 94 -5.46 8.95 -5.72
C GLN A 94 -5.31 9.16 -7.21
N GLU A 95 -5.68 8.18 -8.02
CA GLU A 95 -5.72 8.35 -9.47
C GLU A 95 -6.76 9.37 -9.88
N SER A 96 -6.51 10.06 -10.98
CA SER A 96 -7.53 10.86 -11.63
C SER A 96 -8.34 10.03 -12.64
N LYS A 97 -9.59 10.39 -12.86
CA LYS A 97 -10.46 9.74 -13.86
C LYS A 97 -9.86 9.78 -15.28
N ASP A 98 -9.11 10.84 -15.58
CA ASP A 98 -8.54 11.06 -16.91
C ASP A 98 -7.23 10.31 -17.14
N ASN A 99 -6.64 9.73 -16.08
CA ASN A 99 -5.33 9.07 -16.13
C ASN A 99 -5.29 7.80 -15.24
N VAL A 100 -6.22 6.88 -15.48
CA VAL A 100 -6.31 5.61 -14.76
C VAL A 100 -5.10 4.72 -15.10
N GLY A 101 -4.46 4.16 -14.09
CA GLY A 101 -3.25 3.34 -14.21
C GLY A 101 -1.94 4.15 -14.25
N ALA A 102 -2.00 5.48 -14.10
CA ALA A 102 -0.80 6.32 -14.15
C ALA A 102 0.23 5.90 -13.10
N TYR A 103 -0.21 5.68 -11.87
CA TYR A 103 0.68 5.35 -10.77
C TYR A 103 1.23 3.90 -10.79
N GLU A 104 0.85 3.11 -11.77
CA GLU A 104 1.58 1.88 -12.10
C GLU A 104 2.95 2.18 -12.76
N GLU A 105 3.09 3.33 -13.46
CA GLU A 105 4.28 3.68 -14.24
C GLU A 105 5.00 4.96 -13.77
N TYR A 106 4.40 5.73 -12.85
CA TYR A 106 4.96 6.98 -12.32
C TYR A 106 5.11 6.92 -10.81
N ASP A 107 6.25 7.41 -10.32
CA ASP A 107 6.51 7.53 -8.89
C ASP A 107 5.77 8.74 -8.27
N PHE A 108 5.97 8.94 -6.96
CA PHE A 108 5.34 10.04 -6.22
C PHE A 108 5.72 11.42 -6.75
N GLU A 109 6.91 11.59 -7.29
CA GLU A 109 7.36 12.87 -7.88
C GLU A 109 6.89 13.06 -9.32
N GLY A 110 6.08 12.15 -9.89
CA GLY A 110 5.60 12.19 -11.27
C GLY A 110 6.65 11.80 -12.31
N LYS A 111 7.74 11.15 -11.90
CA LYS A 111 8.76 10.62 -12.82
C LYS A 111 8.42 9.20 -13.21
N LYS A 112 8.72 8.83 -14.45
CA LYS A 112 8.53 7.44 -14.92
C LYS A 112 9.38 6.48 -14.10
N SER A 113 8.74 5.47 -13.51
CA SER A 113 9.36 4.50 -12.62
C SER A 113 8.69 3.14 -12.74
N THR A 114 9.48 2.06 -12.77
CA THR A 114 8.96 0.69 -12.75
C THR A 114 8.40 0.29 -11.37
N SER A 115 8.70 1.08 -10.33
CA SER A 115 8.18 0.86 -8.98
C SER A 115 6.79 1.48 -8.77
N GLY A 116 6.41 2.47 -9.59
CA GLY A 116 5.17 3.20 -9.43
C GLY A 116 5.05 3.88 -8.07
N CYS A 117 3.82 4.22 -7.69
CA CYS A 117 3.45 4.72 -6.36
C CYS A 117 2.23 3.92 -5.87
N PRO A 118 2.09 3.62 -4.56
CA PRO A 118 0.85 3.06 -4.04
C PRO A 118 -0.31 4.02 -4.24
N PHE A 119 -1.44 3.52 -4.74
CA PHE A 119 -2.57 4.37 -5.12
C PHE A 119 -3.93 3.75 -4.81
N ILE A 120 -4.95 4.60 -4.70
CA ILE A 120 -6.36 4.24 -4.72
C ILE A 120 -7.01 4.67 -6.03
N ALA A 121 -8.09 4.00 -6.42
CA ALA A 121 -8.81 4.33 -7.64
C ALA A 121 -9.47 5.72 -7.57
N PHE A 122 -9.74 6.34 -8.71
CA PHE A 122 -10.32 7.67 -8.82
C PHE A 122 -11.71 7.81 -8.18
N ASP A 123 -12.46 6.72 -8.06
CA ASP A 123 -13.80 6.64 -7.48
C ASP A 123 -13.80 6.15 -6.02
N ALA A 124 -12.62 5.92 -5.43
CA ALA A 124 -12.48 5.58 -4.02
C ALA A 124 -12.61 6.82 -3.13
N ASP A 125 -13.04 6.62 -1.88
CA ASP A 125 -13.02 7.67 -0.87
C ASP A 125 -11.60 7.81 -0.29
N PRO A 126 -10.92 8.96 -0.43
CA PRO A 126 -9.57 9.17 0.08
C PRO A 126 -9.48 9.09 1.62
N ASP A 127 -10.59 9.27 2.33
CA ASP A 127 -10.66 9.11 3.78
C ASP A 127 -11.00 7.67 4.21
N MET A 128 -10.96 6.71 3.28
CA MET A 128 -11.12 5.28 3.55
C MET A 128 -12.46 4.91 4.20
N GLN A 129 -13.55 5.63 3.93
CA GLN A 129 -14.87 5.39 4.54
C GLN A 129 -15.75 4.43 3.71
N MET A 130 -15.26 3.90 2.59
CA MET A 130 -15.97 2.88 1.81
C MET A 130 -15.99 1.54 2.55
N THR A 131 -16.97 0.70 2.22
CA THR A 131 -17.05 -0.66 2.76
C THR A 131 -15.80 -1.50 2.50
N ASN A 132 -15.09 -1.24 1.39
CA ASN A 132 -13.78 -1.82 1.10
C ASN A 132 -13.01 -0.90 0.13
N THR A 133 -11.92 -0.30 0.59
CA THR A 133 -11.02 0.50 -0.24
C THR A 133 -9.81 -0.34 -0.65
N TYR A 134 -9.54 -0.40 -1.95
CA TYR A 134 -8.37 -1.09 -2.49
C TYR A 134 -7.20 -0.12 -2.63
N ILE A 135 -6.06 -0.47 -2.04
CA ILE A 135 -4.76 0.20 -2.25
C ILE A 135 -3.91 -0.70 -3.11
N TYR A 136 -3.58 -0.23 -4.30
CA TYR A 136 -2.77 -0.95 -5.29
C TYR A 136 -1.30 -0.61 -5.10
N GLY A 137 -0.43 -1.60 -5.32
CA GLY A 137 1.01 -1.39 -5.27
C GLY A 137 1.77 -2.55 -5.89
N HIS A 138 2.92 -2.27 -6.48
CA HIS A 138 3.73 -3.28 -7.16
C HIS A 138 4.38 -4.29 -6.21
N ASN A 139 4.45 -5.55 -6.66
CA ASN A 139 5.25 -6.60 -6.03
C ASN A 139 6.68 -6.57 -6.56
N MET A 140 7.52 -5.68 -6.05
CA MET A 140 8.90 -5.56 -6.49
C MET A 140 9.76 -6.74 -6.04
N LYS A 141 10.71 -7.17 -6.90
CA LYS A 141 11.60 -8.31 -6.59
C LYS A 141 12.59 -8.01 -5.49
N ASN A 142 13.03 -6.76 -5.37
CA ASN A 142 13.92 -6.28 -4.30
C ASN A 142 13.22 -6.12 -2.94
N GLY A 143 11.88 -6.28 -2.90
CA GLY A 143 11.08 -6.17 -1.69
C GLY A 143 10.54 -4.76 -1.43
N SER A 144 10.80 -3.78 -2.28
CA SER A 144 10.16 -2.46 -2.18
C SER A 144 8.69 -2.50 -2.57
N MET A 145 8.00 -1.39 -2.40
CA MET A 145 6.56 -1.26 -2.56
C MET A 145 5.82 -2.32 -1.73
N PHE A 146 4.95 -3.13 -2.34
CA PHE A 146 4.25 -4.24 -1.69
C PHE A 146 4.99 -5.58 -1.83
N GLY A 147 6.25 -5.54 -2.25
CA GLY A 147 7.06 -6.74 -2.46
C GLY A 147 7.28 -7.61 -1.22
N THR A 148 7.24 -7.03 -0.02
CA THR A 148 7.38 -7.74 1.26
C THR A 148 6.10 -8.43 1.70
N LEU A 149 4.91 -8.03 1.24
CA LEU A 149 3.64 -8.67 1.62
C LEU A 149 3.62 -10.17 1.29
N LYS A 150 4.30 -10.59 0.22
CA LYS A 150 4.44 -12.02 -0.12
C LYS A 150 5.24 -12.82 0.92
N LEU A 151 6.17 -12.16 1.62
CA LEU A 151 6.95 -12.79 2.68
C LEU A 151 6.07 -12.99 3.92
N LEU A 152 5.33 -11.96 4.32
CA LEU A 152 4.34 -12.07 5.40
C LEU A 152 3.27 -13.13 5.09
N TYR A 153 2.78 -13.19 3.86
CA TYR A 153 1.80 -14.21 3.47
C TYR A 153 2.33 -15.65 3.61
N ARG A 154 3.61 -15.88 3.28
CA ARG A 154 4.24 -17.20 3.39
C ARG A 154 4.56 -17.59 4.81
N ASP A 155 4.83 -16.63 5.66
CA ASP A 155 5.34 -16.77 7.03
C ASP A 155 4.45 -16.03 8.04
N LYS A 156 3.15 -16.11 7.80
CA LYS A 156 2.14 -15.31 8.53
C LYS A 156 2.01 -15.67 10.01
N GLU A 157 2.45 -16.87 10.40
CA GLU A 157 2.56 -17.27 11.81
C GLU A 157 3.63 -16.48 12.59
N ASN A 158 4.58 -15.87 11.89
CA ASN A 158 5.67 -15.07 12.48
C ASN A 158 5.40 -13.54 12.40
N ILE A 159 4.21 -13.11 12.00
CA ILE A 159 3.78 -11.72 12.15
C ILE A 159 3.87 -11.35 13.63
N THR A 160 4.43 -10.19 13.95
CA THR A 160 4.59 -9.71 15.35
C THR A 160 3.64 -8.57 15.67
N ASP A 161 3.21 -7.83 14.65
CA ASP A 161 2.29 -6.71 14.77
C ASP A 161 1.25 -6.79 13.63
N PRO A 162 0.04 -7.34 13.90
CA PRO A 162 -0.97 -7.56 12.88
C PRO A 162 -1.75 -6.28 12.51
N TYR A 163 -1.11 -5.11 12.57
CA TYR A 163 -1.74 -3.84 12.26
C TYR A 163 -0.97 -3.09 11.18
N PHE A 164 -1.73 -2.43 10.32
CA PHE A 164 -1.20 -1.34 9.50
C PHE A 164 -2.00 -0.06 9.76
N TYR A 165 -1.43 1.06 9.35
CA TYR A 165 -1.96 2.37 9.65
C TYR A 165 -2.03 3.22 8.39
N ILE A 166 -3.05 4.07 8.31
CA ILE A 166 -3.16 5.10 7.29
C ILE A 166 -3.29 6.45 7.98
N PHE A 167 -2.49 7.40 7.54
CA PHE A 167 -2.53 8.79 7.95
C PHE A 167 -3.03 9.58 6.76
N THR A 168 -4.27 10.05 6.80
CA THR A 168 -4.87 10.75 5.66
C THR A 168 -4.37 12.18 5.55
N ALA A 169 -4.35 12.75 4.35
CA ALA A 169 -4.01 14.16 4.12
C ALA A 169 -4.97 15.11 4.87
N THR A 170 -6.19 14.65 5.16
CA THR A 170 -7.20 15.39 5.95
C THR A 170 -6.96 15.37 7.46
N GLY A 171 -5.90 14.69 7.93
CA GLY A 171 -5.50 14.69 9.35
C GLY A 171 -6.10 13.56 10.19
N GLU A 172 -6.59 12.49 9.58
CA GLU A 172 -7.04 11.31 10.29
C GLU A 172 -5.91 10.29 10.45
N LYS A 173 -5.87 9.61 11.60
CA LYS A 173 -5.05 8.43 11.86
C LYS A 173 -5.98 7.23 11.96
N ILE A 174 -5.76 6.24 11.13
CA ILE A 174 -6.64 5.07 11.07
C ILE A 174 -5.80 3.81 11.30
N LYS A 175 -6.21 2.99 12.26
CA LYS A 175 -5.58 1.72 12.59
C LYS A 175 -6.42 0.57 12.04
N TYR A 176 -5.81 -0.26 11.24
CA TYR A 176 -6.42 -1.44 10.63
C TYR A 176 -5.85 -2.71 11.24
N ARG A 177 -6.75 -3.58 11.72
CA ARG A 177 -6.42 -4.94 12.15
C ARG A 177 -6.43 -5.88 10.94
N VAL A 178 -5.29 -6.46 10.60
CA VAL A 178 -5.22 -7.45 9.52
C VAL A 178 -5.96 -8.72 9.92
N LEU A 179 -7.01 -9.04 9.19
CA LEU A 179 -7.87 -10.20 9.43
C LEU A 179 -7.51 -11.38 8.53
N ALA A 180 -7.15 -11.10 7.28
CA ALA A 180 -6.94 -12.15 6.30
C ALA A 180 -5.85 -11.81 5.28
N MET A 181 -5.13 -12.86 4.86
CA MET A 181 -4.18 -12.83 3.76
C MET A 181 -4.41 -14.05 2.87
N TYR A 182 -4.67 -13.86 1.59
CA TYR A 182 -4.91 -14.93 0.64
C TYR A 182 -4.63 -14.52 -0.80
N VAL A 183 -4.48 -15.52 -1.65
CA VAL A 183 -4.23 -15.33 -3.09
C VAL A 183 -5.48 -15.71 -3.88
N ILE A 184 -5.84 -14.87 -4.85
CA ILE A 184 -6.95 -15.10 -5.77
C ILE A 184 -6.50 -14.88 -7.22
N PRO A 185 -7.20 -15.45 -8.22
CA PRO A 185 -7.14 -14.96 -9.58
C PRO A 185 -7.61 -13.50 -9.66
N MET A 186 -7.15 -12.75 -10.65
CA MET A 186 -7.49 -11.33 -10.84
C MET A 186 -9.01 -11.10 -11.01
N ASP A 187 -9.74 -12.07 -11.53
CA ASP A 187 -11.19 -12.08 -11.74
C ASP A 187 -11.98 -12.79 -10.62
N GLY A 188 -11.33 -13.01 -9.47
CA GLY A 188 -11.93 -13.75 -8.37
C GLY A 188 -13.07 -12.99 -7.67
N GLU A 189 -14.02 -13.73 -7.11
CA GLU A 189 -15.20 -13.16 -6.41
C GLU A 189 -14.86 -12.22 -5.25
N MET A 190 -13.66 -12.31 -4.68
CA MET A 190 -13.21 -11.46 -3.60
C MET A 190 -12.67 -10.11 -4.07
N TYR A 191 -12.56 -9.90 -5.39
CA TYR A 191 -12.23 -8.59 -5.97
C TYR A 191 -13.50 -7.80 -6.22
N ARG A 192 -14.08 -7.29 -5.14
CA ARG A 192 -15.29 -6.48 -5.18
C ARG A 192 -15.40 -5.56 -3.97
N VAL A 193 -16.16 -4.49 -4.12
CA VAL A 193 -16.61 -3.63 -3.03
C VAL A 193 -18.05 -4.01 -2.68
N PRO A 194 -18.35 -4.46 -1.45
CA PRO A 194 -19.71 -4.70 -0.99
C PRO A 194 -20.57 -3.43 -1.08
N LYS A 195 -21.82 -3.57 -1.51
CA LYS A 195 -22.69 -2.41 -1.79
C LYS A 195 -23.64 -2.07 -0.64
N ASN A 196 -23.80 -2.98 0.30
CA ASN A 196 -24.70 -2.84 1.44
C ASN A 196 -24.21 -3.72 2.61
N GLU A 197 -24.84 -3.58 3.76
CA GLU A 197 -24.47 -4.28 5.00
C GLU A 197 -24.56 -5.82 4.89
N GLU A 198 -25.59 -6.35 4.21
CA GLU A 198 -25.75 -7.80 4.02
C GLU A 198 -24.61 -8.37 3.16
N GLU A 199 -24.27 -7.69 2.07
CA GLU A 199 -23.12 -8.05 1.23
C GLU A 199 -21.82 -7.95 2.02
N GLN A 200 -21.66 -6.93 2.87
CA GLN A 200 -20.46 -6.75 3.67
C GLN A 200 -20.30 -7.85 4.72
N THR A 201 -21.35 -8.21 5.43
CA THR A 201 -21.35 -9.33 6.38
C THR A 201 -20.97 -10.65 5.65
N SER A 202 -21.55 -10.89 4.49
CA SER A 202 -21.22 -12.06 3.66
C SER A 202 -19.76 -12.04 3.18
N TYR A 203 -19.26 -10.84 2.86
CA TYR A 203 -17.89 -10.63 2.43
C TYR A 203 -16.89 -10.93 3.57
N PHE A 204 -17.13 -10.42 4.79
CA PHE A 204 -16.33 -10.76 5.97
C PHE A 204 -16.26 -12.26 6.21
N ALA A 205 -17.40 -12.95 6.17
CA ALA A 205 -17.44 -14.40 6.33
C ALA A 205 -16.64 -15.14 5.25
N ALA A 206 -16.69 -14.68 4.00
CA ALA A 206 -15.93 -15.27 2.90
C ALA A 206 -14.41 -14.99 3.04
N MET A 207 -14.03 -13.78 3.43
CA MET A 207 -12.67 -13.36 3.69
C MET A 207 -12.01 -14.22 4.78
N LEU A 208 -12.68 -14.39 5.91
CA LEU A 208 -12.20 -15.20 7.03
C LEU A 208 -12.08 -16.68 6.66
N ARG A 209 -12.99 -17.23 5.83
CA ARG A 209 -12.87 -18.61 5.35
C ARG A 209 -11.68 -18.82 4.42
N LYS A 210 -11.34 -17.82 3.59
CA LYS A 210 -10.26 -17.93 2.59
C LYS A 210 -8.86 -17.80 3.19
N GLY A 211 -8.68 -16.94 4.14
CA GLY A 211 -7.33 -16.60 4.53
C GLY A 211 -7.14 -15.99 5.92
N SER A 212 -8.02 -16.30 6.87
CA SER A 212 -7.92 -15.79 8.23
C SER A 212 -6.55 -16.04 8.86
N ILE A 213 -6.03 -15.01 9.52
CA ILE A 213 -4.84 -15.10 10.38
C ILE A 213 -5.21 -15.14 11.87
N THR A 214 -6.50 -15.09 12.19
CA THR A 214 -6.98 -15.01 13.59
C THR A 214 -6.66 -16.24 14.43
N LYS A 215 -6.31 -17.37 13.81
CA LYS A 215 -5.85 -18.55 14.52
C LYS A 215 -4.48 -18.37 15.19
N TRP A 216 -3.63 -17.48 14.68
CA TRP A 216 -2.33 -17.13 15.27
C TRP A 216 -2.41 -15.86 16.12
N PHE A 217 -3.32 -14.95 15.73
CA PHE A 217 -3.56 -13.66 16.35
C PHE A 217 -5.05 -13.53 16.64
N PRO A 218 -5.56 -14.10 17.77
CA PRO A 218 -6.97 -13.99 18.15
C PRO A 218 -7.40 -12.52 18.24
N LEU A 219 -8.67 -12.28 17.89
CA LEU A 219 -9.23 -10.93 17.95
C LEU A 219 -9.51 -10.55 19.41
N GLU A 220 -9.16 -9.32 19.75
CA GLU A 220 -9.57 -8.67 20.99
C GLU A 220 -11.04 -8.21 20.89
N GLU A 221 -11.64 -7.83 22.00
CA GLU A 221 -13.06 -7.42 22.08
C GLU A 221 -13.39 -6.28 21.09
N ARG A 222 -12.55 -5.23 21.03
CA ARG A 222 -12.69 -4.11 20.08
C ARG A 222 -12.65 -4.56 18.63
N GLU A 223 -11.79 -5.51 18.32
CA GLU A 223 -11.62 -6.03 16.95
C GLU A 223 -12.77 -6.93 16.53
N GLN A 224 -13.33 -7.69 17.47
CA GLN A 224 -14.54 -8.47 17.25
C GLN A 224 -15.74 -7.54 17.00
N ALA A 225 -15.90 -6.50 17.81
CA ALA A 225 -16.93 -5.48 17.60
C ALA A 225 -16.82 -4.81 16.23
N ALA A 226 -15.61 -4.46 15.79
CA ALA A 226 -15.39 -3.86 14.47
C ALA A 226 -15.83 -4.76 13.30
N VAL A 227 -15.67 -6.07 13.44
CA VAL A 227 -16.16 -7.05 12.44
C VAL A 227 -17.68 -7.19 12.49
N GLU A 228 -18.28 -7.24 13.70
CA GLU A 228 -19.72 -7.37 13.91
C GLU A 228 -20.49 -6.10 13.46
N GLU A 229 -19.89 -4.94 13.65
CA GLU A 229 -20.42 -3.64 13.21
C GLU A 229 -20.19 -3.34 11.72
N ASN A 230 -19.53 -4.25 10.99
CA ASN A 230 -19.18 -4.08 9.58
C ASN A 230 -18.35 -2.82 9.30
N ASN A 231 -17.35 -2.55 10.13
CA ASN A 231 -16.46 -1.40 9.94
C ASN A 231 -15.76 -1.43 8.57
N PRO A 232 -15.32 -0.28 8.04
CA PRO A 232 -14.61 -0.17 6.77
C PRO A 232 -13.41 -1.12 6.67
N ILE A 233 -13.23 -1.70 5.48
CA ILE A 233 -12.08 -2.56 5.14
C ILE A 233 -11.13 -1.79 4.25
N VAL A 234 -9.84 -1.98 4.46
CA VAL A 234 -8.81 -1.65 3.47
C VAL A 234 -8.14 -2.93 3.01
N THR A 235 -8.00 -3.05 1.69
CA THR A 235 -7.34 -4.17 1.02
C THR A 235 -6.05 -3.71 0.36
N LEU A 236 -4.88 -4.13 0.87
CA LEU A 236 -3.61 -3.97 0.17
C LEU A 236 -3.55 -5.04 -0.93
N TYR A 237 -3.46 -4.60 -2.18
CA TYR A 237 -3.60 -5.42 -3.37
C TYR A 237 -2.34 -5.39 -4.21
N THR A 238 -1.78 -6.57 -4.49
CA THR A 238 -0.56 -6.67 -5.30
C THR A 238 -0.51 -7.95 -6.14
N CYS A 239 0.36 -7.98 -7.14
CA CYS A 239 0.63 -9.18 -7.93
C CYS A 239 1.26 -10.29 -7.06
N TYR A 240 0.96 -11.56 -7.34
CA TYR A 240 1.56 -12.70 -6.65
C TYR A 240 2.06 -13.75 -7.63
N GLY A 241 3.35 -14.10 -7.55
CA GLY A 241 3.99 -15.08 -8.42
C GLY A 241 4.99 -14.46 -9.40
N ALA A 242 5.22 -15.16 -10.52
CA ALA A 242 6.13 -14.70 -11.58
C ALA A 242 5.55 -13.51 -12.35
N ALA A 243 6.40 -12.78 -13.07
CA ALA A 243 5.95 -11.71 -13.97
C ALA A 243 4.90 -12.23 -14.97
N GLY A 244 3.83 -11.46 -15.19
CA GLY A 244 2.72 -11.84 -16.05
C GLY A 244 1.68 -12.78 -15.40
N THR A 245 1.81 -13.08 -14.10
CA THR A 245 0.79 -13.85 -13.38
C THR A 245 -0.52 -13.09 -13.28
N THR A 246 -1.64 -13.83 -13.33
CA THR A 246 -2.97 -13.30 -13.05
C THR A 246 -3.35 -13.39 -11.58
N ASN A 247 -2.51 -14.01 -10.74
CA ASN A 247 -2.77 -14.13 -9.31
C ASN A 247 -2.49 -12.81 -8.58
N ARG A 248 -3.33 -12.54 -7.58
CA ARG A 248 -3.22 -11.36 -6.71
C ARG A 248 -3.19 -11.77 -5.25
N LEU A 249 -2.29 -11.17 -4.50
CA LEU A 249 -2.27 -11.27 -3.04
C LEU A 249 -3.09 -10.13 -2.48
N LEU A 250 -4.03 -10.47 -1.60
CA LEU A 250 -4.83 -9.56 -0.82
C LEU A 250 -4.41 -9.66 0.65
N VAL A 251 -4.14 -8.51 1.26
CA VAL A 251 -3.97 -8.34 2.70
C VAL A 251 -5.06 -7.41 3.17
N GLN A 252 -6.00 -7.93 3.98
CA GLN A 252 -7.22 -7.22 4.33
C GLN A 252 -7.28 -6.90 5.81
N GLY A 253 -7.47 -5.63 6.11
CA GLY A 253 -7.64 -5.11 7.47
C GLY A 253 -8.98 -4.45 7.66
N VAL A 254 -9.57 -4.63 8.87
CA VAL A 254 -10.76 -3.91 9.32
C VAL A 254 -10.33 -2.71 10.16
N GLU A 255 -11.00 -1.58 10.01
CA GLU A 255 -10.80 -0.41 10.85
C GLU A 255 -11.20 -0.70 12.30
N VAL A 256 -10.27 -0.49 13.24
CA VAL A 256 -10.49 -0.72 14.68
C VAL A 256 -10.35 0.53 15.52
N LEU A 257 -9.72 1.56 14.97
CA LEU A 257 -9.57 2.86 15.65
C LEU A 257 -9.35 3.96 14.61
N ARG A 258 -10.02 5.08 14.80
CA ARG A 258 -9.84 6.31 14.01
C ARG A 258 -9.71 7.48 14.97
N GLU A 259 -8.69 8.29 14.78
CA GLU A 259 -8.42 9.50 15.56
C GLU A 259 -8.06 10.65 14.62
N TYR A 260 -8.27 11.89 15.07
CA TYR A 260 -7.81 13.08 14.38
C TYR A 260 -6.49 13.55 14.96
N ILE A 261 -5.61 14.04 14.12
CA ILE A 261 -4.28 14.53 14.52
C ILE A 261 -4.42 15.76 15.43
N ASN A 262 -5.47 16.59 15.18
CA ASN A 262 -5.76 17.76 16.00
C ASN A 262 -7.22 18.20 15.83
N GLU A 263 -7.92 18.60 16.92
CA GLU A 263 -9.31 19.12 16.85
C GLU A 263 -9.45 20.41 16.01
N MET A 264 -8.40 21.22 15.90
CA MET A 264 -8.41 22.43 15.06
C MET A 264 -8.38 22.06 13.57
N ASP A 265 -7.55 21.12 13.19
CA ASP A 265 -7.45 20.62 11.81
C ASP A 265 -8.75 19.92 11.37
N LEU A 266 -9.43 19.25 12.31
CA LEU A 266 -10.75 18.65 12.10
C LEU A 266 -11.81 19.71 11.71
N ARG A 267 -11.85 20.85 12.42
CA ARG A 267 -12.83 21.92 12.14
C ARG A 267 -12.58 22.56 10.78
N GLU A 268 -11.33 22.74 10.39
CA GLU A 268 -10.95 23.27 9.09
C GLU A 268 -11.28 22.27 7.96
N SER A 269 -10.99 21.00 8.14
CA SER A 269 -11.30 19.94 7.16
C SER A 269 -12.81 19.75 6.94
N ILE A 270 -13.61 19.79 8.03
CA ILE A 270 -15.10 19.74 7.95
C ILE A 270 -15.64 20.98 7.24
N SER A 271 -15.05 22.15 7.46
CA SER A 271 -15.45 23.40 6.79
C SER A 271 -15.19 23.34 5.28
N ALA A 272 -13.99 22.91 4.89
CA ALA A 272 -13.59 22.76 3.50
C ALA A 272 -14.45 21.74 2.73
N ARG A 273 -14.79 20.59 3.37
CA ARG A 273 -15.69 19.58 2.78
C ARG A 273 -17.11 20.10 2.55
N LYS A 274 -17.62 20.98 3.44
CA LYS A 274 -18.95 21.59 3.26
C LYS A 274 -18.96 22.58 2.11
N GLU A 275 -17.88 23.33 1.93
CA GLU A 275 -17.76 24.30 0.83
C GLU A 275 -17.60 23.61 -0.53
N GLY A 276 -16.78 22.56 -0.64
CA GLY A 276 -16.58 21.81 -1.88
C GLY A 276 -17.79 20.96 -2.34
N ARG A 277 -18.70 20.60 -1.43
CA ARG A 277 -19.97 19.92 -1.81
C ARG A 277 -21.06 20.83 -2.33
N CYS A 278 -20.90 22.14 -2.21
CA CYS A 278 -21.87 23.11 -2.73
C CYS A 278 -21.58 23.54 -4.17
N GLU A 279 -20.45 23.12 -4.76
CA GLU A 279 -20.03 23.50 -6.11
C GLU A 279 -20.05 22.32 -7.12
N GLY A 280 -20.59 21.14 -6.76
CA GLY A 280 -20.66 19.94 -7.60
C GLY A 280 -22.08 19.59 -8.11
#